data_1c83ddacaa67763841e8066ca85b4533
#
_entry.id   1c83ddacaa67763841e8066ca85b4533
#
_cell.length_a   1.000
_cell.length_b   1.000
_cell.length_c   1.000
_cell.angle_alpha   90.00
_cell.angle_beta   90.00
_cell.angle_gamma   90.00
#
_symmetry.space_group_name_H-M   'P 1'
#
loop_
_entity.id
_entity.type
_entity.pdbx_description
1 polymer ?
#
loop_
_entity_poly.entity_id
_entity_poly.type
_entity_poly.pdbx_seq_one_letter_code
_entity_poly.pdbx_strand_id
1 'polypeptide(L)'
;MNKLMKKIMISVVLTGVAFALYQNFSLMPEYQGLNEGLSNYIIKSGLNDTGSLNLITAVLYDYRAFDSLGESTVIFGAVSGIVLILSRKMLPVSSKGLSFIVKRTLGIMTPFIALFGFYVITHGHLTPGGGFQGGVILAAISIIFSIVYGSAFDYRRYSPQTKTLFETGGALTFLGLGLAGIFMEGAFLQNLGFLTAETGTLISAGSIPYINIGVGFKVGAGLAIIFYSMIQKTFEEDF
;
A
#
# COMPACT_ATOMS: atom_id res chain seq x y z
N MET A 1 8.94 -34.12 6.33
CA MET A 1 7.99 -34.21 5.22
C MET A 1 8.76 -34.55 3.95
N ASN A 2 8.45 -35.66 3.28
CA ASN A 2 9.17 -36.16 2.10
C ASN A 2 9.03 -35.13 0.93
N LYS A 3 10.11 -34.95 0.12
CA LYS A 3 10.09 -34.01 -1.03
C LYS A 3 8.90 -34.24 -1.98
N LEU A 4 8.51 -35.52 -2.15
CA LEU A 4 7.34 -35.89 -2.96
C LEU A 4 6.03 -35.38 -2.35
N MET A 5 5.84 -35.51 -1.04
CA MET A 5 4.64 -35.06 -0.34
C MET A 5 4.50 -33.53 -0.38
N LYS A 6 5.62 -32.79 -0.32
CA LYS A 6 5.64 -31.34 -0.50
C LYS A 6 5.17 -30.94 -1.91
N LYS A 7 5.66 -31.62 -2.94
CA LYS A 7 5.26 -31.35 -4.33
C LYS A 7 3.77 -31.64 -4.55
N ILE A 8 3.27 -32.76 -4.02
CA ILE A 8 1.85 -33.12 -4.12
C ILE A 8 0.98 -32.06 -3.43
N MET A 9 1.33 -31.64 -2.21
CA MET A 9 0.59 -30.63 -1.48
C MET A 9 0.56 -29.29 -2.23
N ILE A 10 1.69 -28.84 -2.77
CA ILE A 10 1.76 -27.62 -3.57
C ILE A 10 0.89 -27.75 -4.83
N SER A 11 0.95 -28.90 -5.52
CA SER A 11 0.13 -29.13 -6.72
C SER A 11 -1.35 -29.09 -6.39
N VAL A 12 -1.79 -29.71 -5.30
CA VAL A 12 -3.20 -29.70 -4.85
C VAL A 12 -3.66 -28.28 -4.55
N VAL A 13 -2.85 -27.49 -3.82
CA VAL A 13 -3.18 -26.09 -3.51
C VAL A 13 -3.28 -25.25 -4.78
N LEU A 14 -2.31 -25.36 -5.70
CA LEU A 14 -2.33 -24.64 -6.97
C LEU A 14 -3.54 -25.02 -7.85
N THR A 15 -3.86 -26.32 -7.91
CA THR A 15 -5.05 -26.78 -8.65
C THR A 15 -6.34 -26.25 -8.02
N GLY A 16 -6.43 -26.24 -6.68
CA GLY A 16 -7.57 -25.66 -5.97
C GLY A 16 -7.76 -24.18 -6.24
N VAL A 17 -6.66 -23.40 -6.21
CA VAL A 17 -6.69 -21.97 -6.55
C VAL A 17 -7.09 -21.76 -8.00
N ALA A 18 -6.50 -22.52 -8.94
CA ALA A 18 -6.84 -22.42 -10.36
C ALA A 18 -8.31 -22.75 -10.62
N PHE A 19 -8.85 -23.79 -9.95
CA PHE A 19 -10.26 -24.14 -10.04
C PHE A 19 -11.19 -23.06 -9.48
N ALA A 20 -10.84 -22.49 -8.32
CA ALA A 20 -11.59 -21.37 -7.73
C ALA A 20 -11.61 -20.14 -8.64
N LEU A 21 -10.47 -19.80 -9.24
CA LEU A 21 -10.38 -18.71 -10.22
C LEU A 21 -11.24 -19.02 -11.47
N TYR A 22 -11.14 -20.22 -12.01
CA TYR A 22 -11.95 -20.64 -13.16
C TYR A 22 -13.44 -20.53 -12.88
N GLN A 23 -13.91 -20.99 -11.72
CA GLN A 23 -15.32 -20.85 -11.34
C GLN A 23 -15.74 -19.38 -11.26
N ASN A 24 -14.92 -18.52 -10.64
CA ASN A 24 -15.25 -17.10 -10.55
C ASN A 24 -15.31 -16.44 -11.95
N PHE A 25 -14.38 -16.75 -12.84
CA PHE A 25 -14.41 -16.23 -14.21
C PHE A 25 -15.59 -16.76 -15.03
N SER A 26 -15.98 -18.02 -14.86
CA SER A 26 -17.11 -18.61 -15.60
C SER A 26 -18.48 -18.08 -15.12
N LEU A 27 -18.55 -17.55 -13.89
CA LEU A 27 -19.75 -16.92 -13.35
C LEU A 27 -19.85 -15.43 -13.67
N MET A 28 -18.80 -14.84 -14.25
CA MET A 28 -18.88 -13.45 -14.70
C MET A 28 -19.88 -13.32 -15.84
N PRO A 29 -20.85 -12.39 -15.72
CA PRO A 29 -21.78 -12.13 -16.82
C PRO A 29 -20.99 -11.67 -18.06
N GLU A 30 -21.44 -12.12 -19.24
CA GLU A 30 -20.90 -11.61 -20.50
C GLU A 30 -20.97 -10.07 -20.51
N TYR A 31 -19.86 -9.45 -20.93
CA TYR A 31 -19.78 -8.00 -21.04
C TYR A 31 -20.84 -7.47 -22.02
N GLN A 32 -21.95 -6.96 -21.51
CA GLN A 32 -23.06 -6.44 -22.28
C GLN A 32 -22.90 -4.95 -22.67
N GLY A 33 -21.67 -4.49 -22.87
CA GLY A 33 -21.36 -3.10 -23.16
C GLY A 33 -21.28 -2.22 -21.90
N LEU A 34 -20.88 -0.97 -22.09
CA LEU A 34 -20.86 0.02 -21.01
C LEU A 34 -22.28 0.22 -20.49
N ASN A 35 -22.56 -0.26 -19.29
CA ASN A 35 -23.75 0.14 -18.56
C ASN A 35 -23.63 1.65 -18.31
N GLU A 36 -24.22 2.45 -19.20
CA GLU A 36 -24.19 3.91 -19.10
C GLU A 36 -24.69 4.42 -17.72
N GLY A 37 -25.45 3.56 -17.01
CA GLY A 37 -26.03 3.87 -15.73
C GLY A 37 -25.03 4.13 -14.62
N LEU A 38 -24.09 3.18 -14.34
CA LEU A 38 -23.20 3.27 -13.17
C LEU A 38 -22.13 4.35 -13.34
N SER A 39 -21.52 4.42 -14.52
CA SER A 39 -20.52 5.46 -14.83
C SER A 39 -21.11 6.86 -14.72
N ASN A 40 -22.29 7.09 -15.34
CA ASN A 40 -23.00 8.36 -15.27
C ASN A 40 -23.45 8.69 -13.84
N TYR A 41 -23.87 7.69 -13.07
CA TYR A 41 -24.23 7.89 -11.66
C TYR A 41 -23.03 8.41 -10.86
N ILE A 42 -21.89 7.71 -10.93
CA ILE A 42 -20.66 8.11 -10.20
C ILE A 42 -20.20 9.51 -10.60
N ILE A 43 -20.24 9.87 -11.89
CA ILE A 43 -19.83 11.19 -12.36
C ILE A 43 -20.74 12.28 -11.82
N LYS A 44 -22.05 12.03 -11.75
CA LYS A 44 -23.03 13.03 -11.32
C LYS A 44 -23.18 13.13 -9.80
N SER A 45 -23.09 12.00 -9.09
CA SER A 45 -23.41 11.92 -7.67
C SER A 45 -22.17 11.75 -6.79
N GLY A 46 -21.04 11.30 -7.32
CA GLY A 46 -19.88 10.90 -6.54
C GLY A 46 -19.33 11.98 -5.60
N LEU A 47 -19.35 13.24 -6.02
CA LEU A 47 -18.95 14.35 -5.14
C LEU A 47 -19.95 14.53 -3.97
N ASN A 48 -21.23 14.45 -4.25
CA ASN A 48 -22.27 14.64 -3.23
C ASN A 48 -22.30 13.45 -2.25
N ASP A 49 -22.11 12.23 -2.77
CA ASP A 49 -22.17 11.01 -1.96
C ASP A 49 -20.93 10.88 -1.05
N THR A 50 -19.74 11.25 -1.53
CA THR A 50 -18.47 10.99 -0.84
C THR A 50 -17.76 12.24 -0.31
N GLY A 51 -18.10 13.43 -0.78
CA GLY A 51 -17.39 14.67 -0.48
C GLY A 51 -15.99 14.76 -1.10
N SER A 52 -15.59 13.79 -1.94
CA SER A 52 -14.28 13.73 -2.60
C SER A 52 -14.30 14.39 -3.97
N LEU A 53 -13.44 15.40 -4.18
CA LEU A 53 -13.26 16.01 -5.50
C LEU A 53 -12.58 15.07 -6.49
N ASN A 54 -11.72 14.18 -6.01
CA ASN A 54 -11.10 13.14 -6.81
C ASN A 54 -12.02 11.92 -6.90
N LEU A 55 -12.79 11.83 -7.98
CA LEU A 55 -13.73 10.73 -8.21
C LEU A 55 -13.04 9.36 -8.25
N ILE A 56 -11.77 9.26 -8.69
CA ILE A 56 -11.03 8.00 -8.67
C ILE A 56 -10.85 7.54 -7.23
N THR A 57 -10.48 8.43 -6.35
CA THR A 57 -10.34 8.13 -4.91
C THR A 57 -11.70 7.79 -4.28
N ALA A 58 -12.78 8.46 -4.66
CA ALA A 58 -14.14 8.12 -4.25
C ALA A 58 -14.48 6.68 -4.65
N VAL A 59 -14.20 6.28 -5.89
CA VAL A 59 -14.43 4.92 -6.36
C VAL A 59 -13.61 3.91 -5.56
N LEU A 60 -12.33 4.16 -5.35
CA LEU A 60 -11.40 3.22 -4.70
C LEU A 60 -11.65 3.03 -3.20
N TYR A 61 -12.18 4.03 -2.50
CA TYR A 61 -12.32 3.97 -1.03
C TYR A 61 -13.75 4.02 -0.52
N ASP A 62 -14.73 4.18 -1.41
CA ASP A 62 -16.15 4.12 -1.05
C ASP A 62 -16.90 3.12 -1.93
N TYR A 63 -17.14 3.41 -3.20
CA TYR A 63 -17.93 2.53 -4.09
C TYR A 63 -17.31 1.14 -4.27
N ARG A 64 -15.97 1.03 -4.30
CA ARG A 64 -15.21 -0.22 -4.50
C ARG A 64 -14.11 -0.39 -3.45
N ALA A 65 -14.39 -0.04 -2.20
CA ALA A 65 -13.42 -0.06 -1.11
C ALA A 65 -12.81 -1.47 -0.85
N PHE A 66 -13.54 -2.54 -1.15
CA PHE A 66 -13.03 -3.92 -1.08
C PHE A 66 -11.86 -4.19 -2.03
N ASP A 67 -11.81 -3.54 -3.19
CA ASP A 67 -10.69 -3.71 -4.12
C ASP A 67 -9.40 -3.18 -3.49
N SER A 68 -9.45 -1.99 -2.91
CA SER A 68 -8.29 -1.39 -2.21
C SER A 68 -7.89 -2.18 -0.95
N LEU A 69 -8.84 -2.77 -0.25
CA LEU A 69 -8.56 -3.71 0.85
C LEU A 69 -7.84 -4.95 0.32
N GLY A 70 -8.29 -5.50 -0.81
CA GLY A 70 -7.66 -6.63 -1.49
C GLY A 70 -6.22 -6.32 -1.90
N GLU A 71 -5.98 -5.18 -2.57
CA GLU A 71 -4.63 -4.71 -2.94
C GLU A 71 -3.73 -4.56 -1.71
N SER A 72 -4.25 -3.96 -0.65
CA SER A 72 -3.56 -3.80 0.63
C SER A 72 -3.17 -5.16 1.22
N THR A 73 -4.05 -6.16 1.15
CA THR A 73 -3.82 -7.52 1.65
C THR A 73 -2.76 -8.26 0.81
N VAL A 74 -2.78 -8.10 -0.51
CA VAL A 74 -1.75 -8.69 -1.41
C VAL A 74 -0.37 -8.14 -1.08
N ILE A 75 -0.22 -6.83 -0.89
CA ILE A 75 1.05 -6.23 -0.48
C ILE A 75 1.50 -6.79 0.88
N PHE A 76 0.59 -6.92 1.84
CA PHE A 76 0.91 -7.50 3.16
C PHE A 76 1.39 -8.96 3.04
N GLY A 77 0.71 -9.76 2.23
CA GLY A 77 1.13 -11.14 1.94
C GLY A 77 2.51 -11.21 1.26
N ALA A 78 2.78 -10.32 0.31
CA ALA A 78 4.07 -10.23 -0.37
C ALA A 78 5.21 -9.85 0.60
N VAL A 79 5.01 -8.83 1.44
CA VAL A 79 5.98 -8.41 2.47
C VAL A 79 6.26 -9.56 3.42
N SER A 80 5.21 -10.19 3.97
CA SER A 80 5.34 -11.32 4.90
C SER A 80 6.05 -12.50 4.26
N GLY A 81 5.71 -12.85 3.01
CA GLY A 81 6.34 -13.93 2.27
C GLY A 81 7.83 -13.68 2.02
N ILE A 82 8.20 -12.47 1.60
CA ILE A 82 9.60 -12.08 1.37
C ILE A 82 10.40 -12.11 2.66
N VAL A 83 9.88 -11.55 3.74
CA VAL A 83 10.52 -11.58 5.06
C VAL A 83 10.73 -13.00 5.53
N LEU A 84 9.75 -13.90 5.39
CA LEU A 84 9.88 -15.31 5.78
C LEU A 84 10.92 -16.08 4.95
N ILE A 85 11.03 -15.77 3.65
CA ILE A 85 11.97 -16.46 2.74
C ILE A 85 13.40 -15.93 2.90
N LEU A 86 13.57 -14.61 3.02
CA LEU A 86 14.87 -13.94 3.00
C LEU A 86 15.43 -13.62 4.38
N SER A 87 14.61 -13.65 5.44
CA SER A 87 15.02 -13.24 6.79
C SER A 87 15.79 -14.34 7.54
N ARG A 88 17.05 -14.53 7.19
CA ARG A 88 18.01 -15.31 8.02
C ARG A 88 19.14 -14.40 8.46
N LYS A 89 19.06 -13.77 9.62
CA LYS A 89 20.06 -12.87 10.22
C LYS A 89 20.33 -11.59 9.42
N MET A 90 19.61 -10.56 9.78
CA MET A 90 19.81 -9.22 9.25
C MET A 90 21.08 -8.59 9.82
N LEU A 91 22.20 -8.71 9.14
CA LEU A 91 23.39 -7.91 9.42
C LEU A 91 23.40 -6.70 8.49
N PRO A 92 23.42 -5.46 9.03
CA PRO A 92 23.49 -4.27 8.18
C PRO A 92 24.82 -4.25 7.43
N VAL A 93 24.77 -4.36 6.13
CA VAL A 93 25.97 -4.28 5.29
C VAL A 93 26.34 -2.83 5.05
N SER A 94 27.57 -2.46 5.40
CA SER A 94 28.15 -1.17 5.06
C SER A 94 28.64 -1.20 3.63
N SER A 95 27.94 -0.56 2.70
CA SER A 95 28.48 -0.34 1.36
C SER A 95 29.48 0.82 1.39
N LYS A 96 30.51 0.79 0.52
CA LYS A 96 31.41 1.94 0.31
C LYS A 96 30.66 3.17 -0.19
N GLY A 97 29.42 2.99 -0.60
CA GLY A 97 28.50 4.04 -1.05
C GLY A 97 28.92 4.68 -2.37
N LEU A 98 28.05 5.52 -2.88
CA LEU A 98 28.26 6.27 -4.10
C LEU A 98 29.18 7.50 -3.86
N SER A 99 29.54 8.19 -4.94
CA SER A 99 30.40 9.38 -4.89
C SER A 99 29.84 10.48 -3.97
N PHE A 100 30.71 11.34 -3.47
CA PHE A 100 30.33 12.45 -2.59
C PHE A 100 29.25 13.36 -3.23
N ILE A 101 29.36 13.62 -4.54
CA ILE A 101 28.41 14.44 -5.29
C ILE A 101 27.02 13.83 -5.24
N VAL A 102 26.90 12.53 -5.54
CA VAL A 102 25.61 11.80 -5.50
C VAL A 102 25.01 11.82 -4.10
N LYS A 103 25.83 11.56 -3.07
CA LYS A 103 25.37 11.61 -1.67
C LYS A 103 24.81 12.99 -1.31
N ARG A 104 25.51 14.04 -1.67
CA ARG A 104 25.11 15.40 -1.35
C ARG A 104 23.82 15.80 -2.05
N THR A 105 23.73 15.52 -3.36
CA THR A 105 22.56 15.84 -4.18
C THR A 105 21.31 15.13 -3.69
N LEU A 106 21.38 13.80 -3.55
CA LEU A 106 20.22 13.01 -3.11
C LEU A 106 19.84 13.29 -1.66
N GLY A 107 20.83 13.60 -0.78
CA GLY A 107 20.54 14.03 0.59
C GLY A 107 19.74 15.33 0.65
N ILE A 108 20.04 16.30 -0.23
CA ILE A 108 19.30 17.56 -0.32
C ILE A 108 17.91 17.34 -0.92
N MET A 109 17.76 16.42 -1.88
CA MET A 109 16.47 16.15 -2.53
C MET A 109 15.51 15.34 -1.64
N THR A 110 16.01 14.54 -0.71
CA THR A 110 15.20 13.66 0.15
C THR A 110 14.06 14.37 0.88
N PRO A 111 14.25 15.52 1.55
CA PRO A 111 13.15 16.21 2.22
C PRO A 111 12.08 16.71 1.25
N PHE A 112 12.44 17.10 0.03
CA PHE A 112 11.46 17.49 -0.99
C PHE A 112 10.64 16.28 -1.47
N ILE A 113 11.29 15.12 -1.66
CA ILE A 113 10.60 13.87 -1.98
C ILE A 113 9.64 13.49 -0.84
N ALA A 114 10.06 13.63 0.41
CA ALA A 114 9.21 13.37 1.57
C ALA A 114 7.99 14.28 1.60
N LEU A 115 8.18 15.59 1.45
CA LEU A 115 7.08 16.56 1.42
C LEU A 115 6.11 16.27 0.27
N PHE A 116 6.64 15.95 -0.90
CA PHE A 116 5.81 15.59 -2.05
C PHE A 116 5.02 14.29 -1.80
N GLY A 117 5.64 13.26 -1.22
CA GLY A 117 4.94 12.02 -0.84
C GLY A 117 3.82 12.26 0.16
N PHE A 118 4.07 13.05 1.20
CA PHE A 118 3.03 13.45 2.16
C PHE A 118 1.93 14.27 1.52
N TYR A 119 2.25 15.22 0.63
CA TYR A 119 1.27 15.98 -0.11
C TYR A 119 0.35 15.06 -0.93
N VAL A 120 0.91 14.13 -1.70
CA VAL A 120 0.15 13.18 -2.52
C VAL A 120 -0.78 12.31 -1.68
N ILE A 121 -0.35 11.88 -0.47
CA ILE A 121 -1.18 11.11 0.45
C ILE A 121 -2.33 11.96 1.00
N THR A 122 -2.02 13.12 1.55
CA THR A 122 -3.01 13.94 2.28
C THR A 122 -4.01 14.62 1.36
N HIS A 123 -3.63 14.91 0.12
CA HIS A 123 -4.50 15.56 -0.87
C HIS A 123 -5.13 14.56 -1.86
N GLY A 124 -4.96 13.26 -1.67
CA GLY A 124 -5.44 12.24 -2.62
C GLY A 124 -6.95 12.26 -2.89
N HIS A 125 -7.77 12.78 -1.97
CA HIS A 125 -9.22 12.98 -2.17
C HIS A 125 -9.58 14.32 -2.82
N LEU A 126 -8.63 15.25 -2.93
CA LEU A 126 -8.82 16.58 -3.53
C LEU A 126 -8.21 16.66 -4.94
N THR A 127 -7.01 16.09 -5.11
CA THR A 127 -6.22 16.17 -6.34
C THR A 127 -5.82 14.78 -6.81
N PRO A 128 -5.36 14.61 -8.07
CA PRO A 128 -4.79 13.33 -8.50
C PRO A 128 -3.67 12.86 -7.59
N GLY A 129 -3.85 11.68 -6.99
CA GLY A 129 -2.94 11.12 -5.99
C GLY A 129 -3.63 10.04 -5.18
N GLY A 130 -3.10 9.74 -4.00
CA GLY A 130 -3.69 8.78 -3.05
C GLY A 130 -2.64 8.08 -2.20
N GLY A 131 -3.10 7.23 -1.29
CA GLY A 131 -2.26 6.50 -0.36
C GLY A 131 -1.22 5.62 -1.04
N PHE A 132 -1.60 4.86 -2.07
CA PHE A 132 -0.68 3.99 -2.80
C PHE A 132 0.44 4.77 -3.48
N GLN A 133 0.09 5.79 -4.26
CA GLN A 133 1.05 6.61 -5.00
C GLN A 133 2.02 7.33 -4.06
N GLY A 134 1.50 7.99 -3.05
CA GLY A 134 2.32 8.68 -2.07
C GLY A 134 3.15 7.72 -1.21
N GLY A 135 2.62 6.52 -0.90
CA GLY A 135 3.34 5.45 -0.22
C GLY A 135 4.58 4.99 -1.02
N VAL A 136 4.44 4.78 -2.33
CA VAL A 136 5.58 4.45 -3.21
C VAL A 136 6.65 5.55 -3.18
N ILE A 137 6.23 6.82 -3.20
CA ILE A 137 7.16 7.96 -3.11
C ILE A 137 7.91 7.95 -1.77
N LEU A 138 7.22 7.67 -0.66
CA LEU A 138 7.86 7.55 0.66
C LEU A 138 8.81 6.34 0.74
N ALA A 139 8.45 5.20 0.14
CA ALA A 139 9.33 4.03 0.05
C ALA A 139 10.65 4.37 -0.66
N ALA A 140 10.60 5.17 -1.71
CA ALA A 140 11.78 5.59 -2.47
C ALA A 140 12.84 6.26 -1.58
N ILE A 141 12.47 6.92 -0.49
CA ILE A 141 13.41 7.53 0.47
C ILE A 141 14.28 6.46 1.14
N SER A 142 13.67 5.38 1.66
CA SER A 142 14.40 4.27 2.27
C SER A 142 15.28 3.56 1.25
N ILE A 143 14.80 3.40 0.03
CA ILE A 143 15.55 2.83 -1.09
C ILE A 143 16.77 3.70 -1.43
N ILE A 144 16.59 5.00 -1.57
CA ILE A 144 17.69 5.96 -1.80
C ILE A 144 18.72 5.89 -0.67
N PHE A 145 18.28 5.88 0.58
CA PHE A 145 19.20 5.78 1.70
C PHE A 145 20.00 4.49 1.69
N SER A 146 19.36 3.37 1.39
CA SER A 146 20.03 2.06 1.31
C SER A 146 21.06 1.99 0.19
N ILE A 147 20.76 2.55 -0.98
CA ILE A 147 21.67 2.54 -2.15
C ILE A 147 22.81 3.55 -1.97
N VAL A 148 22.48 4.77 -1.56
CA VAL A 148 23.42 5.91 -1.56
C VAL A 148 24.35 5.89 -0.37
N TYR A 149 23.82 5.59 0.82
CA TYR A 149 24.56 5.62 2.08
C TYR A 149 24.87 4.24 2.66
N GLY A 150 24.27 3.21 2.07
CA GLY A 150 24.34 1.83 2.54
C GLY A 150 23.21 1.42 3.47
N SER A 151 22.90 0.13 3.50
CA SER A 151 21.78 -0.42 4.29
C SER A 151 21.93 -0.16 5.80
N ALA A 152 23.15 -0.03 6.31
CA ALA A 152 23.41 0.32 7.71
C ALA A 152 22.92 1.73 8.07
N PHE A 153 22.98 2.66 7.14
CA PHE A 153 22.46 4.03 7.35
C PHE A 153 20.93 4.03 7.42
N ASP A 154 20.28 3.35 6.47
CA ASP A 154 18.82 3.20 6.45
C ASP A 154 18.33 2.50 7.72
N TYR A 155 19.00 1.42 8.16
CA TYR A 155 18.69 0.70 9.40
C TYR A 155 18.71 1.61 10.64
N ARG A 156 19.70 2.51 10.75
CA ARG A 156 19.80 3.45 11.87
C ARG A 156 18.72 4.53 11.84
N ARG A 157 18.28 4.93 10.65
CA ARG A 157 17.30 5.99 10.45
C ARG A 157 15.87 5.47 10.54
N TYR A 158 15.61 4.33 9.91
CA TYR A 158 14.32 3.65 9.87
C TYR A 158 14.52 2.16 10.19
N SER A 159 14.47 1.83 11.48
CA SER A 159 14.67 0.44 11.93
C SER A 159 13.60 -0.48 11.32
N PRO A 160 13.87 -1.79 11.16
CA PRO A 160 12.87 -2.75 10.71
C PRO A 160 11.61 -2.74 11.58
N GLN A 161 11.77 -2.55 12.88
CA GLN A 161 10.64 -2.44 13.82
C GLN A 161 9.76 -1.22 13.52
N THR A 162 10.38 -0.07 13.23
CA THR A 162 9.66 1.15 12.84
C THR A 162 8.89 0.94 11.54
N LYS A 163 9.52 0.30 10.53
CA LYS A 163 8.87 -0.02 9.25
C LYS A 163 7.68 -0.96 9.47
N THR A 164 7.86 -2.03 10.25
CA THR A 164 6.77 -2.96 10.58
C THR A 164 5.64 -2.26 11.34
N LEU A 165 5.96 -1.34 12.25
CA LEU A 165 4.95 -0.56 12.98
C LEU A 165 4.10 0.28 12.04
N PHE A 166 4.71 0.98 11.07
CA PHE A 166 3.98 1.77 10.08
C PHE A 166 3.17 0.90 9.13
N GLU A 167 3.70 -0.24 8.69
CA GLU A 167 2.99 -1.18 7.84
C GLU A 167 1.75 -1.75 8.56
N THR A 168 1.94 -2.27 9.76
CA THR A 168 0.85 -2.87 10.55
C THR A 168 -0.14 -1.80 11.01
N GLY A 169 0.35 -0.64 11.46
CA GLY A 169 -0.50 0.48 11.87
C GLY A 169 -1.39 0.98 10.74
N GLY A 170 -0.83 1.10 9.53
CA GLY A 170 -1.60 1.47 8.35
C GLY A 170 -2.68 0.43 7.98
N ALA A 171 -2.35 -0.87 8.08
CA ALA A 171 -3.32 -1.94 7.88
C ALA A 171 -4.45 -1.89 8.92
N LEU A 172 -4.08 -1.70 10.20
CA LEU A 172 -5.06 -1.58 11.29
C LEU A 172 -5.94 -0.32 11.15
N THR A 173 -5.41 0.78 10.64
CA THR A 173 -6.21 1.98 10.35
C THR A 173 -7.27 1.68 9.32
N PHE A 174 -6.93 1.00 8.22
CA PHE A 174 -7.90 0.64 7.18
C PHE A 174 -8.99 -0.30 7.73
N LEU A 175 -8.59 -1.38 8.40
CA LEU A 175 -9.53 -2.33 9.00
C LEU A 175 -10.38 -1.68 10.11
N GLY A 176 -9.77 -0.85 10.94
CA GLY A 176 -10.45 -0.16 12.04
C GLY A 176 -11.54 0.80 11.53
N LEU A 177 -11.24 1.59 10.50
CA LEU A 177 -12.23 2.45 9.86
C LEU A 177 -13.32 1.63 9.15
N GLY A 178 -12.94 0.51 8.51
CA GLY A 178 -13.91 -0.40 7.92
C GLY A 178 -14.88 -1.01 8.94
N LEU A 179 -14.37 -1.41 10.11
CA LEU A 179 -15.20 -1.91 11.22
C LEU A 179 -16.07 -0.80 11.83
N ALA A 180 -15.52 0.42 11.95
CA ALA A 180 -16.30 1.56 12.42
C ALA A 180 -17.52 1.83 11.53
N GLY A 181 -17.40 1.62 10.21
CA GLY A 181 -18.50 1.70 9.26
C GLY A 181 -19.67 0.78 9.64
N ILE A 182 -19.40 -0.45 10.09
CA ILE A 182 -20.46 -1.39 10.54
C ILE A 182 -21.25 -0.81 11.71
N PHE A 183 -20.55 -0.27 12.71
CA PHE A 183 -21.19 0.18 13.95
C PHE A 183 -21.89 1.54 13.80
N MET A 184 -21.42 2.39 12.89
CA MET A 184 -21.86 3.78 12.79
C MET A 184 -22.79 4.02 11.58
N GLU A 185 -22.56 3.32 10.47
CA GLU A 185 -23.27 3.52 9.21
C GLU A 185 -23.99 2.24 8.72
N GLY A 186 -23.75 1.09 9.37
CA GLY A 186 -24.45 -0.17 9.12
C GLY A 186 -23.79 -1.11 8.11
N ALA A 187 -22.69 -0.71 7.42
CA ALA A 187 -21.99 -1.57 6.50
C ALA A 187 -20.46 -1.45 6.64
N PHE A 188 -19.74 -2.57 6.34
CA PHE A 188 -18.29 -2.59 6.37
C PHE A 188 -17.71 -1.71 5.26
N LEU A 189 -16.73 -0.89 5.62
CA LEU A 189 -16.08 0.10 4.75
C LEU A 189 -17.01 1.22 4.23
N GLN A 190 -18.20 1.35 4.77
CA GLN A 190 -19.04 2.50 4.46
C GLN A 190 -18.39 3.79 4.95
N ASN A 191 -18.45 4.83 4.11
CA ASN A 191 -17.86 6.11 4.43
C ASN A 191 -18.52 6.73 5.67
N LEU A 192 -17.70 7.26 6.59
CA LEU A 192 -18.18 7.83 7.86
C LEU A 192 -18.63 9.29 7.64
N GLY A 193 -19.90 9.47 7.37
CA GLY A 193 -20.50 10.78 7.03
C GLY A 193 -20.25 11.85 8.09
N PHE A 194 -20.24 11.51 9.37
CA PHE A 194 -19.98 12.46 10.46
C PHE A 194 -18.55 13.05 10.47
N LEU A 195 -17.60 12.44 9.78
CA LEU A 195 -16.22 12.96 9.60
C LEU A 195 -16.14 13.92 8.40
N THR A 196 -17.21 14.10 7.64
CA THR A 196 -17.20 14.96 6.45
C THR A 196 -17.25 16.42 6.86
N ALA A 197 -16.23 17.18 6.50
CA ALA A 197 -16.20 18.62 6.61
C ALA A 197 -16.58 19.27 5.27
N GLU A 198 -16.47 20.60 5.19
CA GLU A 198 -16.73 21.37 3.97
C GLU A 198 -15.91 20.82 2.79
N THR A 199 -16.59 20.60 1.66
CA THR A 199 -15.98 20.05 0.44
C THR A 199 -14.79 20.91 -0.02
N GLY A 200 -13.68 20.26 -0.35
CA GLY A 200 -12.45 20.95 -0.77
C GLY A 200 -11.46 21.22 0.36
N THR A 201 -11.78 20.84 1.60
CA THR A 201 -10.85 20.90 2.73
C THR A 201 -10.07 19.58 2.90
N LEU A 202 -8.98 19.60 3.65
CA LEU A 202 -8.14 18.43 3.91
C LEU A 202 -8.84 17.30 4.68
N ILE A 203 -9.94 17.60 5.34
CA ILE A 203 -10.74 16.64 6.10
C ILE A 203 -12.15 16.46 5.50
N SER A 204 -12.37 16.91 4.28
CA SER A 204 -13.55 16.55 3.51
C SER A 204 -13.54 15.07 3.13
N ALA A 205 -14.65 14.52 2.67
CA ALA A 205 -14.77 13.14 2.23
C ALA A 205 -14.73 12.05 3.33
N GLY A 206 -15.17 12.36 4.54
CA GLY A 206 -15.40 11.37 5.59
C GLY A 206 -14.16 10.57 6.00
N SER A 207 -14.22 9.25 5.89
CA SER A 207 -13.10 8.35 6.24
C SER A 207 -11.99 8.26 5.19
N ILE A 208 -12.24 8.74 3.96
CA ILE A 208 -11.30 8.59 2.81
C ILE A 208 -9.91 9.19 3.07
N PRO A 209 -9.73 10.41 3.61
CA PRO A 209 -8.42 10.97 3.90
C PRO A 209 -7.62 10.12 4.91
N TYR A 210 -8.29 9.58 5.91
CA TYR A 210 -7.66 8.75 6.95
C TYR A 210 -7.22 7.39 6.38
N ILE A 211 -8.04 6.79 5.51
CA ILE A 211 -7.67 5.57 4.79
C ILE A 211 -6.47 5.84 3.89
N ASN A 212 -6.45 6.96 3.16
CA ASN A 212 -5.29 7.37 2.35
C ASN A 212 -4.00 7.43 3.16
N ILE A 213 -4.05 8.04 4.35
CA ILE A 213 -2.88 8.14 5.25
C ILE A 213 -2.44 6.74 5.70
N GLY A 214 -3.37 5.90 6.16
CA GLY A 214 -3.09 4.54 6.58
C GLY A 214 -2.46 3.70 5.48
N VAL A 215 -3.04 3.72 4.27
CA VAL A 215 -2.52 3.02 3.10
C VAL A 215 -1.16 3.57 2.69
N GLY A 216 -0.95 4.88 2.73
CA GLY A 216 0.32 5.51 2.40
C GLY A 216 1.46 5.03 3.29
N PHE A 217 1.26 5.00 4.59
CA PHE A 217 2.25 4.46 5.52
C PHE A 217 2.46 2.95 5.34
N LYS A 218 1.38 2.19 5.16
CA LYS A 218 1.45 0.76 4.93
C LYS A 218 2.26 0.40 3.69
N VAL A 219 1.93 1.01 2.56
CA VAL A 219 2.60 0.76 1.27
C VAL A 219 4.05 1.24 1.32
N GLY A 220 4.29 2.44 1.85
CA GLY A 220 5.62 3.01 1.99
C GLY A 220 6.56 2.15 2.82
N ALA A 221 6.08 1.70 3.98
CA ALA A 221 6.84 0.83 4.87
C ALA A 221 7.01 -0.58 4.28
N GLY A 222 5.95 -1.17 3.72
CA GLY A 222 5.98 -2.51 3.14
C GLY A 222 6.98 -2.63 1.99
N LEU A 223 6.95 -1.71 1.03
CA LEU A 223 7.92 -1.69 -0.07
C LEU A 223 9.36 -1.45 0.41
N ALA A 224 9.55 -0.60 1.43
CA ALA A 224 10.86 -0.40 2.05
C ALA A 224 11.38 -1.68 2.73
N ILE A 225 10.52 -2.48 3.37
CA ILE A 225 10.87 -3.77 3.97
C ILE A 225 11.28 -4.77 2.88
N ILE A 226 10.50 -4.89 1.81
CA ILE A 226 10.80 -5.77 0.67
C ILE A 226 12.20 -5.47 0.14
N PHE A 227 12.44 -4.21 -0.22
CA PHE A 227 13.71 -3.78 -0.80
C PHE A 227 14.89 -4.04 0.16
N TYR A 228 14.74 -3.70 1.43
CA TYR A 228 15.75 -3.93 2.44
C TYR A 228 16.09 -5.42 2.61
N SER A 229 15.06 -6.28 2.63
CA SER A 229 15.25 -7.73 2.74
C SER A 229 15.97 -8.33 1.52
N MET A 230 15.69 -7.81 0.32
CA MET A 230 16.35 -8.27 -0.92
C MET A 230 17.83 -7.88 -0.96
N ILE A 231 18.19 -6.65 -0.60
CA ILE A 231 19.59 -6.19 -0.61
C ILE A 231 20.44 -7.03 0.33
N GLN A 232 19.95 -7.39 1.49
CA GLN A 232 20.73 -8.15 2.47
C GLN A 232 21.12 -9.53 1.98
N LYS A 233 20.23 -10.22 1.24
CA LYS A 233 20.53 -11.54 0.71
C LYS A 233 21.63 -11.52 -0.36
N THR A 234 21.62 -10.54 -1.24
CA THR A 234 22.58 -10.43 -2.34
C THR A 234 24.02 -10.29 -1.84
N PHE A 235 24.22 -9.66 -0.68
CA PHE A 235 25.55 -9.50 -0.10
C PHE A 235 26.06 -10.73 0.69
N GLU A 236 25.19 -11.67 1.08
CA GLU A 236 25.60 -12.93 1.72
C GLU A 236 26.06 -13.98 0.70
N GLU A 237 25.65 -13.89 -0.57
CA GLU A 237 26.05 -14.83 -1.63
C GLU A 237 27.38 -14.45 -2.29
N ASP A 238 27.87 -13.22 -2.09
CA ASP A 238 29.14 -12.72 -2.67
C ASP A 238 30.36 -12.84 -1.71
N PHE A 239 30.20 -13.48 -0.55
CA PHE A 239 31.24 -13.78 0.44
C PHE A 239 31.26 -15.27 0.81
#